data_424670d08c124302a767877ae8da804a
#
_entry.id   424670d08c124302a767877ae8da804a
#
_cell.length_a   1.000
_cell.length_b   1.000
_cell.length_c   1.000
_cell.angle_alpha   90.00
_cell.angle_beta   90.00
_cell.angle_gamma   90.00
#
_symmetry.space_group_name_H-M   'P 1'
#
loop_
_entity.id
_entity.type
_entity.pdbx_description
1 polymer ?
#
loop_
_entity_poly.entity_id
_entity_poly.type
_entity_poly.pdbx_seq_one_letter_code
_entity_poly.pdbx_strand_id
1 'polypeptide(L)'
;MSTIQLGKRLTATIAERASPEDIAFVAERHGCPSVAYTYNDPTIFHEYAINTAIACHKRGIKSIAVSAGYVCPEPRAEFYRNMDAANIDLKGFTEEFYQRICYAHLQPVLNTLIYVKRETRVWLEITTLLIPGLNDSDAELELSLIHI
;
A
#
# COMPACT_ATOMS: atom_id res chain seq x y z
N MET A 1 14.17 8.72 -19.07
CA MET A 1 14.07 7.24 -18.97
C MET A 1 12.75 6.94 -18.26
N SER A 2 11.88 6.10 -18.85
CA SER A 2 10.56 5.84 -18.26
C SER A 2 10.68 4.97 -17.00
N THR A 3 9.83 5.22 -16.01
CA THR A 3 9.72 4.49 -14.73
C THR A 3 9.64 2.96 -14.92
N ILE A 4 9.04 2.51 -16.05
CA ILE A 4 8.90 1.09 -16.41
C ILE A 4 10.24 0.42 -16.74
N GLN A 5 11.21 1.14 -17.31
CA GLN A 5 12.53 0.58 -17.61
C GLN A 5 13.43 0.48 -16.38
N LEU A 6 13.24 1.37 -15.40
CA LEU A 6 13.94 1.30 -14.13
C LEU A 6 13.48 0.08 -13.30
N GLY A 7 12.15 -0.15 -13.25
CA GLY A 7 11.56 -1.31 -12.59
C GLY A 7 12.04 -2.65 -13.17
N LYS A 8 12.15 -2.77 -14.49
CA LYS A 8 12.64 -4.01 -15.12
C LYS A 8 14.12 -4.29 -14.87
N ARG A 9 14.96 -3.26 -14.77
CA ARG A 9 16.40 -3.45 -14.45
C ARG A 9 16.61 -3.78 -12.97
N LEU A 10 15.85 -3.18 -12.07
CA LEU A 10 15.89 -3.48 -10.63
C LEU A 10 15.36 -4.89 -10.34
N THR A 11 14.27 -5.32 -10.97
CA THR A 11 13.71 -6.67 -10.76
C THR A 11 14.68 -7.77 -11.23
N ALA A 12 15.41 -7.57 -12.31
CA ALA A 12 16.41 -8.53 -12.77
C ALA A 12 17.63 -8.63 -11.83
N THR A 13 17.93 -7.56 -11.06
CA THR A 13 19.07 -7.51 -10.14
C THR A 13 18.68 -7.92 -8.70
N ILE A 14 17.41 -7.80 -8.32
CA ILE A 14 16.89 -8.01 -6.95
C ILE A 14 16.30 -9.42 -6.76
N ALA A 15 16.17 -10.23 -7.81
CA ALA A 15 15.76 -11.64 -7.69
C ALA A 15 16.77 -12.49 -6.87
N GLU A 16 17.92 -11.95 -6.53
CA GLU A 16 18.88 -12.53 -5.60
C GLU A 16 18.89 -11.70 -4.31
N ARG A 17 18.44 -12.32 -3.21
CA ARG A 17 18.43 -11.89 -1.80
C ARG A 17 19.00 -10.48 -1.52
N ALA A 18 18.15 -9.47 -1.50
CA ALA A 18 18.50 -8.12 -1.06
C ALA A 18 18.12 -7.92 0.41
N SER A 19 19.05 -7.43 1.22
CA SER A 19 18.71 -6.99 2.58
C SER A 19 17.97 -5.66 2.56
N PRO A 20 17.27 -5.28 3.63
CA PRO A 20 16.69 -3.94 3.79
C PRO A 20 17.69 -2.82 3.53
N GLU A 21 18.93 -2.97 3.99
CA GLU A 21 20.04 -2.04 3.81
C GLU A 21 20.47 -1.92 2.34
N ASP A 22 20.46 -3.03 1.59
CA ASP A 22 20.76 -3.02 0.16
C ASP A 22 19.72 -2.23 -0.62
N ILE A 23 18.42 -2.41 -0.31
CA ILE A 23 17.34 -1.65 -0.94
C ILE A 23 17.51 -0.17 -0.68
N ALA A 24 17.72 0.22 0.57
CA ALA A 24 17.90 1.63 0.94
C ALA A 24 19.16 2.24 0.29
N PHE A 25 20.26 1.49 0.21
CA PHE A 25 21.49 1.93 -0.45
C PHE A 25 21.30 2.12 -1.96
N VAL A 26 20.64 1.19 -2.62
CA VAL A 26 20.34 1.30 -4.05
C VAL A 26 19.42 2.49 -4.35
N ALA A 27 18.40 2.68 -3.53
CA ALA A 27 17.48 3.82 -3.66
C ALA A 27 18.23 5.17 -3.51
N GLU A 28 19.11 5.28 -2.51
CA GLU A 28 19.96 6.46 -2.31
C GLU A 28 20.87 6.73 -3.52
N ARG A 29 21.56 5.70 -4.00
CA ARG A 29 22.44 5.82 -5.16
C ARG A 29 21.74 6.26 -6.44
N HIS A 30 20.47 5.92 -6.58
CA HIS A 30 19.65 6.35 -7.72
C HIS A 30 18.91 7.68 -7.48
N GLY A 31 19.12 8.32 -6.33
CA GLY A 31 18.46 9.57 -5.99
C GLY A 31 16.95 9.42 -5.84
N CYS A 32 16.45 8.23 -5.43
CA CYS A 32 15.04 7.99 -5.23
C CYS A 32 14.57 8.72 -3.95
N PRO A 33 13.54 9.56 -4.03
CA PRO A 33 13.02 10.24 -2.84
C PRO A 33 12.19 9.30 -1.96
N SER A 34 11.75 8.17 -2.51
CA SER A 34 10.92 7.19 -1.81
C SER A 34 11.09 5.77 -2.37
N VAL A 35 10.72 4.79 -1.55
CA VAL A 35 10.55 3.38 -1.91
C VAL A 35 9.09 3.01 -1.71
N ALA A 36 8.45 2.42 -2.74
CA ALA A 36 7.08 1.93 -2.66
C ALA A 36 7.06 0.40 -2.58
N TYR A 37 6.35 -0.12 -1.59
CA TYR A 37 6.08 -1.55 -1.41
C TYR A 37 4.79 -1.88 -2.15
N THR A 38 4.91 -2.58 -3.29
CA THR A 38 3.79 -2.80 -4.22
C THR A 38 3.93 -4.12 -4.97
N TYR A 39 2.95 -4.47 -5.81
CA TYR A 39 2.72 -5.72 -6.55
C TYR A 39 2.25 -6.87 -5.67
N ASN A 40 3.08 -7.35 -4.75
CA ASN A 40 2.61 -8.18 -3.65
C ASN A 40 2.20 -7.26 -2.52
N ASP A 41 1.10 -7.57 -1.85
CA ASP A 41 0.68 -6.75 -0.71
C ASP A 41 1.75 -6.78 0.39
N PRO A 42 2.25 -5.62 0.85
CA PRO A 42 3.31 -5.57 1.84
C PRO A 42 2.95 -6.20 3.18
N THR A 43 1.68 -6.45 3.46
CA THR A 43 1.25 -7.14 4.67
C THR A 43 1.67 -8.61 4.71
N ILE A 44 1.96 -9.25 3.55
CA ILE A 44 2.43 -10.63 3.50
C ILE A 44 3.94 -10.79 3.71
N PHE A 45 4.72 -9.69 3.62
CA PHE A 45 6.14 -9.65 3.95
C PHE A 45 6.43 -8.53 4.96
N HIS A 46 5.58 -8.43 5.94
CA HIS A 46 5.41 -7.37 6.90
C HIS A 46 6.73 -6.93 7.58
N GLU A 47 7.47 -7.86 8.18
CA GLU A 47 8.71 -7.56 8.88
C GLU A 47 9.79 -7.04 7.95
N TYR A 48 9.86 -7.60 6.74
CA TYR A 48 10.81 -7.14 5.73
C TYR A 48 10.49 -5.72 5.25
N ALA A 49 9.21 -5.42 5.04
CA ALA A 49 8.78 -4.08 4.64
C ALA A 49 9.07 -3.04 5.73
N ILE A 50 8.81 -3.35 7.00
CA ILE A 50 9.14 -2.49 8.14
C ILE A 50 10.65 -2.27 8.25
N ASN A 51 11.45 -3.33 8.20
CA ASN A 51 12.91 -3.22 8.28
C ASN A 51 13.47 -2.39 7.12
N THR A 52 12.92 -2.56 5.93
CA THR A 52 13.29 -1.75 4.75
C THR A 52 12.90 -0.28 4.94
N ALA A 53 11.73 0.01 5.50
CA ALA A 53 11.33 1.38 5.81
C ALA A 53 12.28 2.04 6.80
N ILE A 54 12.64 1.33 7.86
CA ILE A 54 13.62 1.81 8.85
C ILE A 54 14.98 2.10 8.21
N ALA A 55 15.46 1.23 7.33
CA ALA A 55 16.71 1.43 6.61
C ALA A 55 16.64 2.65 5.65
N CYS A 56 15.51 2.83 4.96
CA CYS A 56 15.24 3.98 4.10
C CYS A 56 15.22 5.28 4.90
N HIS A 57 14.51 5.34 6.03
CA HIS A 57 14.43 6.52 6.88
C HIS A 57 15.81 6.98 7.39
N LYS A 58 16.70 6.05 7.72
CA LYS A 58 18.10 6.38 8.11
C LYS A 58 18.87 7.12 7.02
N ARG A 59 18.41 7.05 5.77
CA ARG A 59 18.98 7.70 4.58
C ARG A 59 18.11 8.88 4.07
N GLY A 60 17.08 9.27 4.80
CA GLY A 60 16.17 10.34 4.41
C GLY A 60 15.22 9.97 3.26
N ILE A 61 15.05 8.69 2.97
CA ILE A 61 14.18 8.17 1.92
C ILE A 61 12.83 7.81 2.52
N LYS A 62 11.74 8.24 1.89
CA LYS A 62 10.37 7.99 2.31
C LYS A 62 9.93 6.57 2.00
N SER A 63 8.96 6.06 2.77
CA SER A 63 8.39 4.72 2.59
C SER A 63 6.90 4.80 2.31
N ILE A 64 6.46 4.17 1.21
CA ILE A 64 5.09 4.25 0.71
C ILE A 64 4.50 2.84 0.63
N ALA A 65 3.40 2.60 1.34
CA ALA A 65 2.64 1.36 1.24
C ALA A 65 1.63 1.41 0.09
N VAL A 66 1.58 0.37 -0.73
CA VAL A 66 0.49 0.13 -1.69
C VAL A 66 -0.15 -1.20 -1.32
N SER A 67 -1.37 -1.16 -0.78
CA SER A 67 -2.00 -2.30 -0.11
C SER A 67 -3.50 -2.35 -0.36
N ALA A 68 -4.08 -3.55 -0.27
CA ALA A 68 -5.54 -3.72 -0.20
C ALA A 68 -6.12 -3.31 1.16
N GLY A 69 -5.30 -3.00 2.14
CA GLY A 69 -5.74 -2.58 3.46
C GLY A 69 -6.36 -3.69 4.32
N TYR A 70 -6.28 -4.95 3.87
CA TYR A 70 -6.88 -6.09 4.55
C TYR A 70 -5.90 -6.68 5.57
N VAL A 71 -5.84 -6.06 6.74
CA VAL A 71 -4.85 -6.37 7.78
C VAL A 71 -5.47 -6.32 9.17
N CYS A 72 -5.03 -7.24 10.05
CA CYS A 72 -5.46 -7.28 11.45
C CYS A 72 -5.00 -6.05 12.24
N PRO A 73 -5.70 -5.67 13.33
CA PRO A 73 -5.40 -4.45 14.08
C PRO A 73 -3.98 -4.35 14.62
N GLU A 74 -3.42 -5.44 15.16
CA GLU A 74 -2.10 -5.45 15.79
C GLU A 74 -0.98 -5.19 14.77
N PRO A 75 -0.83 -5.98 13.67
CA PRO A 75 0.19 -5.73 12.66
C PRO A 75 -0.06 -4.42 11.89
N ARG A 76 -1.31 -3.98 11.73
CA ARG A 76 -1.64 -2.69 11.11
C ARG A 76 -0.97 -1.52 11.82
N ALA A 77 -1.06 -1.49 13.14
CA ALA A 77 -0.50 -0.40 13.92
C ALA A 77 1.03 -0.32 13.81
N GLU A 78 1.69 -1.46 13.82
CA GLU A 78 3.14 -1.54 13.67
C GLU A 78 3.56 -1.14 12.25
N PHE A 79 2.86 -1.63 11.23
CA PHE A 79 3.18 -1.37 9.82
C PHE A 79 3.08 0.11 9.48
N TYR A 80 1.92 0.74 9.71
CA TYR A 80 1.71 2.13 9.30
C TYR A 80 2.50 3.14 10.14
N ARG A 81 2.97 2.77 11.34
CA ARG A 81 3.92 3.62 12.10
C ARG A 81 5.23 3.87 11.36
N ASN A 82 5.60 2.97 10.47
CA ASN A 82 6.85 3.03 9.70
C ASN A 82 6.65 3.54 8.27
N MET A 83 5.44 3.96 7.88
CA MET A 83 5.13 4.48 6.55
C MET A 83 4.96 6.00 6.57
N ASP A 84 5.39 6.67 5.51
CA ASP A 84 5.16 8.10 5.28
C ASP A 84 3.88 8.36 4.49
N ALA A 85 3.56 7.47 3.55
CA ALA A 85 2.36 7.51 2.75
C ALA A 85 1.79 6.11 2.50
N ALA A 86 0.51 6.05 2.20
CA ALA A 86 -0.18 4.83 1.80
C ALA A 86 -1.17 5.12 0.66
N ASN A 87 -1.16 4.26 -0.34
CA ASN A 87 -2.23 4.12 -1.32
C ASN A 87 -2.97 2.84 -0.99
N ILE A 88 -4.24 2.95 -0.60
CA ILE A 88 -5.05 1.81 -0.19
C ILE A 88 -6.15 1.58 -1.20
N ASP A 89 -6.22 0.36 -1.73
CA ASP A 89 -7.24 -0.06 -2.66
C ASP A 89 -8.58 -0.34 -1.95
N LEU A 90 -9.55 0.54 -2.09
CA LEU A 90 -10.94 0.27 -1.78
C LEU A 90 -11.61 -0.32 -3.04
N LYS A 91 -11.71 -1.64 -3.12
CA LYS A 91 -12.10 -2.36 -4.34
C LYS A 91 -13.57 -2.15 -4.74
N GLY A 92 -14.42 -1.84 -3.78
CA GLY A 92 -15.84 -1.52 -3.93
C GLY A 92 -16.41 -1.04 -2.61
N PHE A 93 -17.64 -0.57 -2.56
CA PHE A 93 -18.24 -0.01 -1.35
C PHE A 93 -19.42 -0.82 -0.82
N THR A 94 -19.59 -2.07 -1.27
CA THR A 94 -20.62 -2.98 -0.80
C THR A 94 -20.01 -4.28 -0.27
N GLU A 95 -20.62 -4.81 0.80
CA GLU A 95 -20.22 -6.11 1.35
C GLU A 95 -20.45 -7.23 0.34
N GLU A 96 -21.52 -7.13 -0.49
CA GLU A 96 -21.80 -8.09 -1.55
C GLU A 96 -20.67 -8.15 -2.58
N PHE A 97 -20.13 -7.00 -3.03
CA PHE A 97 -18.99 -6.95 -3.94
C PHE A 97 -17.76 -7.62 -3.32
N TYR A 98 -17.46 -7.29 -2.07
CA TYR A 98 -16.30 -7.87 -1.39
C TYR A 98 -16.43 -9.39 -1.23
N GLN A 99 -17.60 -9.90 -0.85
CA GLN A 99 -17.80 -11.35 -0.69
C GLN A 99 -17.74 -12.10 -2.02
N ARG A 100 -18.39 -11.59 -3.06
CA ARG A 100 -18.55 -12.32 -4.34
C ARG A 100 -17.33 -12.17 -5.26
N ILE A 101 -16.68 -11.02 -5.24
CA ILE A 101 -15.62 -10.70 -6.19
C ILE A 101 -14.24 -10.75 -5.54
N CYS A 102 -14.09 -10.19 -4.34
CA CYS A 102 -12.82 -10.17 -3.64
C CYS A 102 -12.58 -11.39 -2.73
N TYR A 103 -13.61 -12.19 -2.47
CA TYR A 103 -13.59 -13.29 -1.48
C TYR A 103 -13.12 -12.84 -0.10
N ALA A 104 -13.56 -11.65 0.29
CA ALA A 104 -13.16 -10.94 1.50
C ALA A 104 -14.35 -10.20 2.12
N HIS A 105 -14.09 -9.34 3.10
CA HIS A 105 -15.08 -8.48 3.75
C HIS A 105 -14.71 -7.01 3.61
N LEU A 106 -15.69 -6.13 3.45
CA LEU A 106 -15.48 -4.68 3.33
C LEU A 106 -14.99 -4.07 4.66
N GLN A 107 -15.57 -4.47 5.78
CA GLN A 107 -15.31 -3.82 7.08
C GLN A 107 -13.85 -3.80 7.51
N PRO A 108 -13.01 -4.84 7.33
CA PRO A 108 -11.59 -4.78 7.66
C PRO A 108 -10.84 -3.68 6.89
N VAL A 109 -11.19 -3.46 5.62
CA VAL A 109 -10.57 -2.41 4.79
C VAL A 109 -10.99 -1.02 5.30
N LEU A 110 -12.28 -0.81 5.56
CA LEU A 110 -12.78 0.44 6.15
C LEU A 110 -12.10 0.74 7.49
N ASN A 111 -11.96 -0.27 8.35
CA ASN A 111 -11.27 -0.12 9.63
C ASN A 111 -9.81 0.31 9.45
N THR A 112 -9.14 -0.15 8.41
CA THR A 112 -7.77 0.25 8.09
C THR A 112 -7.71 1.69 7.58
N LEU A 113 -8.61 2.08 6.68
CA LEU A 113 -8.72 3.46 6.19
C LEU A 113 -8.96 4.46 7.33
N ILE A 114 -9.93 4.15 8.20
CA ILE A 114 -10.26 4.96 9.37
C ILE A 114 -9.05 5.07 10.31
N TYR A 115 -8.38 3.95 10.59
CA TYR A 115 -7.19 3.94 11.44
C TYR A 115 -6.07 4.81 10.86
N VAL A 116 -5.72 4.61 9.60
CA VAL A 116 -4.65 5.39 8.95
C VAL A 116 -4.97 6.88 8.98
N LYS A 117 -6.21 7.25 8.68
CA LYS A 117 -6.65 8.66 8.65
C LYS A 117 -6.67 9.32 10.01
N ARG A 118 -7.12 8.62 11.07
CA ARG A 118 -7.37 9.21 12.39
C ARG A 118 -6.24 9.04 13.38
N GLU A 119 -5.53 7.91 13.30
CA GLU A 119 -4.56 7.49 14.32
C GLU A 119 -3.11 7.63 13.86
N THR A 120 -2.87 8.05 12.59
CA THR A 120 -1.52 8.18 12.05
C THR A 120 -1.30 9.53 11.38
N ARG A 121 -0.03 9.80 11.00
CA ARG A 121 0.36 10.96 10.17
C ARG A 121 0.64 10.55 8.73
N VAL A 122 0.34 9.31 8.37
CA VAL A 122 0.54 8.78 7.03
C VAL A 122 -0.32 9.56 6.03
N TRP A 123 0.29 10.02 4.96
CA TRP A 123 -0.48 10.58 3.84
C TRP A 123 -1.28 9.46 3.18
N LEU A 124 -2.60 9.57 3.17
CA LEU A 124 -3.50 8.55 2.66
C LEU A 124 -4.08 8.95 1.31
N GLU A 125 -3.90 8.08 0.33
CA GLU A 125 -4.65 8.06 -0.93
C GLU A 125 -5.49 6.78 -1.02
N ILE A 126 -6.64 6.87 -1.67
CA ILE A 126 -7.53 5.73 -1.88
C ILE A 126 -7.73 5.55 -3.38
N THR A 127 -7.54 4.32 -3.84
CA THR A 127 -7.74 3.95 -5.24
C THR A 127 -8.88 2.95 -5.36
N THR A 128 -9.80 3.17 -6.33
CA THR A 128 -10.85 2.23 -6.66
C THR A 128 -10.76 1.86 -8.13
N LEU A 129 -10.57 0.58 -8.42
CA LEU A 129 -10.70 0.05 -9.78
C LEU A 129 -12.18 -0.10 -10.11
N LEU A 130 -12.69 0.75 -11.00
CA LEU A 130 -14.07 0.64 -11.46
C LEU A 130 -14.21 -0.48 -12.49
N ILE A 131 -15.15 -1.38 -12.24
CA ILE A 131 -15.47 -2.52 -13.10
C ILE A 131 -16.91 -2.35 -13.58
N PRO A 132 -17.13 -2.10 -14.89
CA PRO A 132 -18.45 -1.85 -15.45
C PRO A 132 -19.47 -2.92 -15.06
N GLY A 133 -20.61 -2.48 -14.51
CA GLY A 133 -21.71 -3.34 -14.08
C GLY A 133 -21.48 -4.09 -12.77
N LEU A 134 -20.38 -3.84 -12.03
CA LEU A 134 -20.08 -4.50 -10.77
C LEU A 134 -19.96 -3.54 -9.59
N ASN A 135 -19.23 -2.44 -9.72
CA ASN A 135 -18.97 -1.48 -8.65
C ASN A 135 -18.95 -0.02 -9.15
N ASP A 136 -19.61 0.26 -10.26
CA ASP A 136 -19.63 1.56 -10.94
C ASP A 136 -20.99 2.25 -10.92
N SER A 137 -21.94 1.79 -10.08
CA SER A 137 -23.22 2.48 -9.93
C SER A 137 -23.06 3.84 -9.26
N ASP A 138 -23.83 4.83 -9.70
CA ASP A 138 -23.81 6.19 -9.13
C ASP A 138 -24.01 6.16 -7.61
N ALA A 139 -24.92 5.33 -7.13
CA ALA A 139 -25.20 5.18 -5.69
C ALA A 139 -23.99 4.64 -4.90
N GLU A 140 -23.24 3.70 -5.46
CA GLU A 140 -22.04 3.16 -4.82
C GLU A 140 -20.89 4.17 -4.84
N LEU A 141 -20.72 4.90 -5.95
CA LEU A 141 -19.73 5.96 -6.06
C LEU A 141 -20.02 7.11 -5.10
N GLU A 142 -21.27 7.53 -4.96
CA GLU A 142 -21.68 8.55 -3.97
C GLU A 142 -21.36 8.11 -2.54
N LEU A 143 -21.65 6.86 -2.19
CA LEU A 143 -21.28 6.31 -0.87
C LEU A 143 -19.79 6.34 -0.63
N SER A 144 -18.98 6.00 -1.61
CA SER A 144 -17.51 6.02 -1.49
C SER A 144 -16.96 7.42 -1.22
N LEU A 145 -17.55 8.46 -1.83
CA LEU A 145 -17.15 9.86 -1.67
C LEU A 145 -17.58 10.47 -0.34
N ILE A 146 -18.71 10.06 0.22
CA ILE A 146 -19.25 10.63 1.46
C ILE A 146 -18.51 10.09 2.70
N HIS A 147 -17.99 8.87 2.67
CA HIS A 147 -17.42 8.21 3.84
C HIS A 147 -15.88 8.32 3.95
N ILE A 148 -15.25 8.97 3.01
CA ILE A 148 -13.81 9.23 2.97
C ILE A 148 -13.51 10.70 3.24
#